data_b57635d9b927922cc417c519f129c212
#
_entry.id   b57635d9b927922cc417c519f129c212
#
_cell.length_a   1.000
_cell.length_b   1.000
_cell.length_c   1.000
_cell.angle_alpha   90.00
_cell.angle_beta   90.00
_cell.angle_gamma   90.00
#
_symmetry.space_group_name_H-M   'P 1'
#
loop_
_entity.id
_entity.type
_entity.pdbx_description
1 polymer ?
#
loop_
_entity_poly.entity_id
_entity_poly.type
_entity_poly.pdbx_seq_one_letter_code
_entity_poly.pdbx_strand_id
1 'polypeptide(L)'
;MTMNKRILKYLFFVLLVSGCTLSNFVIEKTKAPSNMIRVAILRDVDTATIKALGPYVIFDTLSGQKLAEGRGQEIFLVSLADEGFRYGDNLFKTTKIRIVAQKDDPIFVGDRCYRGDISLVVTEEKKITIVNTLELEDYLKGVVPKEISDRWPLEAIKAQAIVARTYTLYIKKQKKYPFYDLTSDISSQVYGGQGAERYRTSLAVERTQGLILFYNKMILPAYYHAACGGLTEDVSELWGERLPPLKGGACAFCKESPHAFWKQNVRLKD
;
A
#
# COMPACT_ATOMS: atom_id res chain seq x y z
N MET A 1 -41.79 8.84 -38.50
CA MET A 1 -40.55 8.03 -38.48
C MET A 1 -39.48 8.89 -37.85
N THR A 2 -39.42 8.87 -36.55
CA THR A 2 -38.65 9.81 -35.71
C THR A 2 -37.49 9.12 -35.06
N MET A 3 -36.29 9.52 -35.42
CA MET A 3 -35.02 9.05 -34.89
C MET A 3 -34.69 9.78 -33.60
N ASN A 4 -34.54 9.04 -32.53
CA ASN A 4 -34.31 9.52 -31.17
C ASN A 4 -32.80 9.70 -30.92
N LYS A 5 -32.34 10.98 -30.89
CA LYS A 5 -30.95 11.34 -30.54
C LYS A 5 -30.87 11.75 -29.08
N ARG A 6 -30.36 10.90 -28.24
CA ARG A 6 -29.83 11.30 -26.92
C ARG A 6 -28.29 11.35 -26.98
N ILE A 7 -27.77 12.52 -27.32
CA ILE A 7 -26.35 12.85 -27.15
C ILE A 7 -26.25 13.58 -25.83
N LEU A 8 -25.58 12.93 -24.89
CA LEU A 8 -25.26 13.49 -23.58
C LEU A 8 -24.13 14.51 -23.75
N LYS A 9 -24.46 15.79 -23.59
CA LYS A 9 -23.51 16.91 -23.63
C LYS A 9 -22.65 16.90 -22.36
N TYR A 10 -21.35 16.62 -22.50
CA TYR A 10 -20.35 17.02 -21.50
C TYR A 10 -20.04 18.51 -21.71
N LEU A 11 -20.38 19.32 -20.72
CA LEU A 11 -20.05 20.74 -20.68
C LEU A 11 -18.54 20.89 -20.48
N PHE A 12 -17.83 21.29 -21.52
CA PHE A 12 -16.49 21.83 -21.45
C PHE A 12 -16.59 23.27 -20.91
N PHE A 13 -16.17 23.47 -19.67
CA PHE A 13 -15.91 24.79 -19.14
C PHE A 13 -14.46 25.15 -19.49
N VAL A 14 -14.27 25.85 -20.60
CA VAL A 14 -12.99 26.46 -20.97
C VAL A 14 -12.90 27.79 -20.27
N LEU A 15 -12.18 27.88 -19.16
CA LEU A 15 -11.69 29.13 -18.60
C LEU A 15 -10.40 29.50 -19.31
N LEU A 16 -10.47 30.45 -20.23
CA LEU A 16 -9.32 31.18 -20.77
C LEU A 16 -8.74 32.05 -19.65
N VAL A 17 -7.69 31.57 -18.99
CA VAL A 17 -6.79 32.40 -18.19
C VAL A 17 -5.44 32.38 -18.87
N SER A 18 -5.02 33.54 -19.33
CA SER A 18 -3.75 33.79 -19.99
C SER A 18 -2.55 33.36 -19.12
N GLY A 19 -1.65 32.59 -19.71
CA GLY A 19 -0.25 32.56 -19.28
C GLY A 19 0.21 31.45 -18.34
N CYS A 20 -0.59 30.38 -18.07
CA CYS A 20 -0.07 29.18 -17.40
C CYS A 20 0.02 28.03 -18.39
N THR A 21 1.21 27.51 -18.60
CA THR A 21 1.41 26.23 -19.28
C THR A 21 0.60 25.16 -18.52
N LEU A 22 -0.49 24.71 -19.12
CA LEU A 22 -1.29 23.58 -18.63
C LEU A 22 -0.34 22.38 -18.47
N SER A 23 0.02 22.04 -17.25
CA SER A 23 0.71 20.79 -16.96
C SER A 23 -0.19 19.65 -17.42
N ASN A 24 0.32 18.72 -18.23
CA ASN A 24 -0.39 17.53 -18.73
C ASN A 24 -0.67 16.52 -17.59
N PHE A 25 -1.33 17.01 -16.55
CA PHE A 25 -1.74 16.22 -15.40
C PHE A 25 -3.12 15.62 -15.67
N VAL A 26 -3.23 14.31 -15.61
CA VAL A 26 -4.48 13.59 -15.89
C VAL A 26 -4.77 12.61 -14.78
N ILE A 27 -6.03 12.56 -14.35
CA ILE A 27 -6.56 11.48 -13.51
C ILE A 27 -7.17 10.46 -14.46
N GLU A 28 -6.60 9.26 -14.50
CA GLU A 28 -7.12 8.17 -15.34
C GLU A 28 -7.60 6.99 -14.50
N LYS A 29 -8.63 6.32 -15.02
CA LYS A 29 -9.08 5.03 -14.48
C LYS A 29 -8.35 3.92 -15.21
N THR A 30 -7.49 3.20 -14.49
CA THR A 30 -6.80 2.05 -15.07
C THR A 30 -7.62 0.78 -14.94
N LYS A 31 -7.68 0.00 -16.04
CA LYS A 31 -7.89 -1.44 -15.98
C LYS A 31 -6.51 -2.07 -15.76
N ALA A 32 -6.08 -2.22 -14.51
CA ALA A 32 -4.77 -2.79 -14.27
C ALA A 32 -4.79 -4.32 -14.44
N PRO A 33 -3.77 -4.88 -15.11
CA PRO A 33 -3.50 -6.30 -15.05
C PRO A 33 -3.08 -6.65 -13.62
N SER A 34 -3.63 -7.73 -13.04
CA SER A 34 -3.32 -8.26 -11.71
C SER A 34 -2.92 -7.17 -10.68
N ASN A 35 -3.92 -6.64 -9.98
CA ASN A 35 -3.75 -5.59 -8.96
C ASN A 35 -3.17 -6.11 -7.64
N MET A 36 -2.59 -7.31 -7.64
CA MET A 36 -1.99 -7.89 -6.44
C MET A 36 -0.78 -7.09 -5.99
N ILE A 37 -0.74 -6.76 -4.71
CA ILE A 37 0.36 -6.05 -4.03
C ILE A 37 0.99 -7.01 -3.04
N ARG A 38 2.32 -7.02 -2.98
CA ARG A 38 3.12 -7.80 -2.04
C ARG A 38 3.73 -6.86 -1.01
N VAL A 39 3.34 -6.98 0.23
CA VAL A 39 3.76 -6.10 1.34
C VAL A 39 4.59 -6.89 2.34
N ALA A 40 5.84 -6.50 2.57
CA ALA A 40 6.64 -7.05 3.67
C ALA A 40 6.09 -6.52 5.00
N ILE A 41 5.41 -7.37 5.76
CA ILE A 41 4.77 -7.01 7.03
C ILE A 41 5.65 -7.26 8.24
N LEU A 42 6.54 -8.23 8.16
CA LEU A 42 7.66 -8.45 9.08
C LEU A 42 8.91 -8.78 8.28
N ARG A 43 10.05 -8.27 8.70
CA ARG A 43 11.35 -8.51 8.04
C ARG A 43 12.37 -8.97 9.05
N ASP A 44 13.22 -9.88 8.62
CA ASP A 44 14.44 -10.34 9.31
C ASP A 44 14.17 -10.86 10.74
N VAL A 45 13.04 -11.58 10.90
CA VAL A 45 12.67 -12.20 12.19
C VAL A 45 13.13 -13.66 12.25
N ASP A 46 13.37 -14.15 13.45
CA ASP A 46 13.74 -15.56 13.68
C ASP A 46 12.50 -16.45 13.76
N THR A 47 11.40 -15.89 14.28
CA THR A 47 10.15 -16.60 14.50
C THR A 47 8.96 -15.70 14.23
N ALA A 48 7.82 -16.30 13.96
CA ALA A 48 6.54 -15.60 13.87
C ALA A 48 5.39 -16.50 14.29
N THR A 49 4.38 -15.89 14.91
CA THR A 49 3.13 -16.57 15.23
C THR A 49 2.12 -16.33 14.12
N ILE A 50 1.58 -17.42 13.55
CA ILE A 50 0.55 -17.38 12.51
C ILE A 50 -0.73 -18.03 13.04
N LYS A 51 -1.89 -17.41 12.76
CA LYS A 51 -3.20 -17.99 13.07
C LYS A 51 -4.14 -17.75 11.89
N ALA A 52 -4.67 -18.81 11.30
CA ALA A 52 -5.79 -18.73 10.37
C ALA A 52 -7.12 -18.89 11.11
N LEU A 53 -8.12 -18.05 10.82
CA LEU A 53 -9.43 -18.16 11.47
C LEU A 53 -10.31 -19.24 10.83
N GLY A 54 -10.19 -19.44 9.52
CA GLY A 54 -10.91 -20.46 8.75
C GLY A 54 -9.96 -21.49 8.16
N PRO A 55 -10.52 -22.41 7.34
CA PRO A 55 -9.72 -23.43 6.66
C PRO A 55 -8.64 -22.79 5.77
N TYR A 56 -7.47 -23.40 5.76
CA TYR A 56 -6.32 -22.90 5.02
C TYR A 56 -5.52 -24.04 4.39
N VAL A 57 -4.72 -23.69 3.39
CA VAL A 57 -3.77 -24.61 2.75
C VAL A 57 -2.39 -23.93 2.72
N ILE A 58 -1.37 -24.72 2.97
CA ILE A 58 0.05 -24.31 2.86
C ILE A 58 0.63 -24.93 1.60
N PHE A 59 1.24 -24.11 0.77
CA PHE A 59 1.93 -24.51 -0.44
C PHE A 59 3.43 -24.21 -0.35
N ASP A 60 4.25 -25.07 -0.90
CA ASP A 60 5.57 -24.69 -1.34
C ASP A 60 5.43 -23.76 -2.55
N THR A 61 5.96 -22.54 -2.43
CA THR A 61 5.83 -21.55 -3.51
C THR A 61 6.73 -21.86 -4.71
N LEU A 62 7.80 -22.62 -4.50
CA LEU A 62 8.77 -22.95 -5.56
C LEU A 62 8.26 -24.08 -6.46
N SER A 63 7.73 -25.13 -5.87
CA SER A 63 7.21 -26.31 -6.59
C SER A 63 5.70 -26.25 -6.87
N GLY A 64 4.96 -25.41 -6.13
CA GLY A 64 3.49 -25.39 -6.16
C GLY A 64 2.85 -26.55 -5.38
N GLN A 65 3.64 -27.41 -4.75
CA GLN A 65 3.14 -28.57 -4.01
C GLN A 65 2.39 -28.13 -2.75
N LYS A 66 1.26 -28.81 -2.48
CA LYS A 66 0.57 -28.69 -1.20
C LYS A 66 1.39 -29.40 -0.12
N LEU A 67 1.75 -28.64 0.93
CA LEU A 67 2.55 -29.16 2.06
C LEU A 67 1.67 -29.58 3.24
N ALA A 68 0.62 -28.78 3.53
CA ALA A 68 -0.30 -29.02 4.63
C ALA A 68 -1.65 -28.32 4.41
N GLU A 69 -2.63 -28.70 5.20
CA GLU A 69 -3.91 -27.99 5.32
C GLU A 69 -4.41 -28.06 6.76
N GLY A 70 -5.25 -27.10 7.15
CA GLY A 70 -5.88 -27.05 8.45
C GLY A 70 -7.30 -26.51 8.38
N ARG A 71 -8.05 -26.73 9.47
CA ARG A 71 -9.47 -26.31 9.57
C ARG A 71 -9.66 -24.91 10.11
N GLY A 72 -8.57 -24.27 10.56
CA GLY A 72 -8.59 -22.94 11.17
C GLY A 72 -8.63 -22.98 12.70
N GLN A 73 -8.51 -21.79 13.32
CA GLN A 73 -8.43 -21.53 14.75
C GLN A 73 -7.16 -22.08 15.45
N GLU A 74 -6.24 -22.64 14.69
CA GLU A 74 -4.95 -23.12 15.16
C GLU A 74 -3.94 -21.98 15.17
N ILE A 75 -3.08 -21.96 16.20
CA ILE A 75 -1.99 -21.01 16.33
C ILE A 75 -0.67 -21.78 16.17
N PHE A 76 0.16 -21.31 15.25
CA PHE A 76 1.43 -21.94 14.96
C PHE A 76 2.58 -20.96 15.19
N LEU A 77 3.60 -21.43 15.86
CA LEU A 77 4.90 -20.78 15.83
C LEU A 77 5.65 -21.30 14.61
N VAL A 78 6.05 -20.37 13.75
CA VAL A 78 6.92 -20.66 12.61
C VAL A 78 8.32 -20.20 12.96
N SER A 79 9.30 -21.07 12.74
CA SER A 79 10.74 -20.79 12.92
C SER A 79 11.54 -21.40 11.77
N LEU A 80 12.80 -20.99 11.65
CA LEU A 80 13.72 -21.67 10.76
C LEU A 80 14.21 -22.99 11.35
N ALA A 81 14.46 -23.93 10.46
CA ALA A 81 15.20 -25.16 10.70
C ALA A 81 16.32 -25.23 9.66
N ASP A 82 17.27 -26.18 9.83
CA ASP A 82 18.45 -26.29 8.97
C ASP A 82 18.13 -26.36 7.46
N GLU A 83 17.00 -26.99 7.11
CA GLU A 83 16.59 -27.22 5.71
C GLU A 83 15.29 -26.50 5.32
N GLY A 84 14.83 -25.49 6.08
CA GLY A 84 13.59 -24.76 5.73
C GLY A 84 12.81 -24.25 6.93
N PHE A 85 11.48 -24.51 6.95
CA PHE A 85 10.58 -24.01 7.98
C PHE A 85 10.11 -25.11 8.92
N ARG A 86 10.17 -24.85 10.22
CA ARG A 86 9.39 -25.58 11.22
C ARG A 86 8.06 -24.86 11.42
N TYR A 87 6.96 -25.57 11.25
CA TYR A 87 5.60 -25.07 11.40
C TYR A 87 4.84 -26.03 12.34
N GLY A 88 4.72 -25.66 13.60
CA GLY A 88 4.32 -26.62 14.65
C GLY A 88 5.26 -27.82 14.66
N ASP A 89 4.70 -29.03 14.55
CA ASP A 89 5.45 -30.29 14.50
C ASP A 89 5.95 -30.66 13.08
N ASN A 90 5.54 -29.90 12.06
CA ASN A 90 5.92 -30.19 10.68
C ASN A 90 7.25 -29.50 10.31
N LEU A 91 8.04 -30.19 9.50
CA LEU A 91 9.25 -29.65 8.87
C LEU A 91 9.04 -29.57 7.35
N PHE A 92 9.07 -28.36 6.82
CA PHE A 92 8.96 -28.11 5.38
C PHE A 92 10.33 -27.78 4.79
N LYS A 93 10.86 -28.69 3.98
CA LYS A 93 12.17 -28.54 3.30
C LYS A 93 12.07 -27.62 2.08
N THR A 94 11.81 -26.34 2.33
CA THR A 94 11.72 -25.30 1.32
C THR A 94 12.06 -23.95 1.91
N THR A 95 12.49 -23.01 1.06
CA THR A 95 12.83 -21.65 1.46
C THR A 95 11.67 -20.67 1.29
N LYS A 96 10.51 -21.15 0.76
CA LYS A 96 9.37 -20.26 0.54
C LYS A 96 8.05 -21.00 0.60
N ILE A 97 7.23 -20.65 1.57
CA ILE A 97 5.87 -21.18 1.72
C ILE A 97 4.83 -20.07 1.54
N ARG A 98 3.64 -20.46 1.11
CA ARG A 98 2.46 -19.59 1.01
C ARG A 98 1.29 -20.23 1.73
N ILE A 99 0.68 -19.47 2.63
CA ILE A 99 -0.52 -19.82 3.39
C ILE A 99 -1.68 -19.11 2.73
N VAL A 100 -2.64 -19.87 2.24
CA VAL A 100 -3.84 -19.39 1.55
C VAL A 100 -5.05 -19.76 2.40
N ALA A 101 -5.77 -18.75 2.88
CA ALA A 101 -7.04 -18.96 3.57
C ALA A 101 -8.15 -19.29 2.55
N GLN A 102 -9.10 -20.15 2.93
CA GLN A 102 -10.29 -20.38 2.16
C GLN A 102 -11.33 -19.30 2.48
N LYS A 103 -12.17 -18.93 1.51
CA LYS A 103 -13.31 -17.99 1.67
C LYS A 103 -12.93 -16.61 2.21
N ASP A 104 -11.75 -16.09 1.87
CA ASP A 104 -11.27 -14.76 2.31
C ASP A 104 -11.20 -14.56 3.84
N ASP A 105 -11.13 -15.66 4.60
CA ASP A 105 -10.92 -15.58 6.04
C ASP A 105 -9.57 -14.91 6.36
N PRO A 106 -9.51 -14.01 7.35
CA PRO A 106 -8.27 -13.33 7.64
C PRO A 106 -7.23 -14.25 8.29
N ILE A 107 -5.97 -14.00 7.96
CA ILE A 107 -4.82 -14.65 8.61
C ILE A 107 -4.18 -13.65 9.58
N PHE A 108 -3.93 -14.07 10.81
CA PHE A 108 -3.19 -13.30 11.79
C PHE A 108 -1.69 -13.60 11.67
N VAL A 109 -0.90 -12.54 11.78
CA VAL A 109 0.55 -12.59 11.97
C VAL A 109 0.84 -11.77 13.23
N GLY A 110 1.24 -12.45 14.31
CA GLY A 110 1.21 -11.84 15.64
C GLY A 110 -0.20 -11.38 16.00
N ASP A 111 -0.32 -10.13 16.45
CA ASP A 111 -1.59 -9.52 16.87
C ASP A 111 -2.38 -8.84 15.74
N ARG A 112 -1.87 -8.83 14.52
CA ARG A 112 -2.50 -8.16 13.38
C ARG A 112 -3.13 -9.14 12.42
N CYS A 113 -4.35 -8.82 11.95
CA CYS A 113 -5.03 -9.61 10.93
C CYS A 113 -4.89 -8.99 9.54
N TYR A 114 -4.82 -9.86 8.53
CA TYR A 114 -4.55 -9.51 7.16
C TYR A 114 -5.52 -10.24 6.22
N ARG A 115 -5.97 -9.54 5.17
CA ARG A 115 -6.65 -10.13 4.02
C ARG A 115 -5.64 -10.77 3.08
N GLY A 116 -6.12 -11.68 2.23
CA GLY A 116 -5.28 -12.31 1.21
C GLY A 116 -4.29 -13.33 1.78
N ASP A 117 -3.23 -13.60 1.04
CA ASP A 117 -2.29 -14.67 1.34
C ASP A 117 -1.12 -14.17 2.20
N ILE A 118 -0.57 -15.07 3.00
CA ILE A 118 0.67 -14.84 3.74
C ILE A 118 1.76 -15.75 3.19
N SER A 119 2.86 -15.17 2.74
CA SER A 119 4.06 -15.91 2.35
C SER A 119 5.18 -15.69 3.33
N LEU A 120 5.94 -16.73 3.62
CA LEU A 120 7.16 -16.68 4.39
C LEU A 120 8.33 -17.04 3.48
N VAL A 121 9.37 -16.22 3.52
CA VAL A 121 10.55 -16.33 2.68
C VAL A 121 11.79 -16.36 3.56
N VAL A 122 12.67 -17.32 3.35
CA VAL A 122 14.00 -17.35 3.98
C VAL A 122 14.90 -16.38 3.21
N THR A 123 15.51 -15.45 3.94
CA THR A 123 16.49 -14.50 3.38
C THR A 123 17.90 -15.12 3.32
N GLU A 124 18.82 -14.45 2.64
CA GLU A 124 20.22 -14.85 2.57
C GLU A 124 20.89 -14.86 3.97
N GLU A 125 20.44 -13.96 4.85
CA GLU A 125 20.90 -13.88 6.25
C GLU A 125 20.29 -14.95 7.17
N LYS A 126 19.59 -15.94 6.60
CA LYS A 126 18.87 -16.98 7.34
C LYS A 126 17.89 -16.40 8.36
N LYS A 127 17.09 -15.42 7.92
CA LYS A 127 15.97 -14.84 8.63
C LYS A 127 14.66 -15.06 7.86
N ILE A 128 13.54 -14.82 8.50
CA ILE A 128 12.22 -14.92 7.86
C ILE A 128 11.74 -13.52 7.51
N THR A 129 11.38 -13.32 6.25
CA THR A 129 10.57 -12.18 5.82
C THR A 129 9.15 -12.67 5.54
N ILE A 130 8.15 -12.01 6.13
CA ILE A 130 6.74 -12.33 5.95
C ILE A 130 6.10 -11.30 5.03
N VAL A 131 5.47 -11.80 3.98
CA VAL A 131 4.88 -11.00 2.92
C VAL A 131 3.38 -11.27 2.84
N ASN A 132 2.59 -10.22 2.96
CA ASN A 132 1.16 -10.26 2.69
C ASN A 132 0.90 -9.95 1.23
N THR A 133 0.19 -10.83 0.53
CA THR A 133 -0.18 -10.65 -0.89
C THR A 133 -1.69 -10.51 -0.99
N LEU A 134 -2.15 -9.36 -1.48
CA LEU A 134 -3.58 -9.02 -1.54
C LEU A 134 -3.88 -8.07 -2.71
N GLU A 135 -5.17 -7.87 -3.00
CA GLU A 135 -5.61 -6.88 -3.98
C GLU A 135 -5.26 -5.45 -3.54
N LEU A 136 -4.91 -4.59 -4.51
CA LEU A 136 -4.54 -3.19 -4.27
C LEU A 136 -5.59 -2.42 -3.46
N GLU A 137 -6.87 -2.58 -3.78
CA GLU A 137 -7.93 -1.85 -3.09
C GLU A 137 -8.06 -2.30 -1.63
N ASP A 138 -7.87 -3.58 -1.32
CA ASP A 138 -7.86 -4.08 0.05
C ASP A 138 -6.61 -3.63 0.82
N TYR A 139 -5.46 -3.54 0.16
CA TYR A 139 -4.27 -2.91 0.73
C TYR A 139 -4.55 -1.46 1.14
N LEU A 140 -5.18 -0.68 0.26
CA LEU A 140 -5.49 0.73 0.52
C LEU A 140 -6.48 0.93 1.67
N LYS A 141 -7.41 -0.01 1.90
CA LYS A 141 -8.31 0.03 3.07
C LYS A 141 -7.52 -0.02 4.39
N GLY A 142 -6.37 -0.72 4.40
CA GLY A 142 -5.47 -0.79 5.56
C GLY A 142 -4.44 0.35 5.64
N VAL A 143 -4.19 1.09 4.55
CA VAL A 143 -3.25 2.22 4.47
C VAL A 143 -3.94 3.55 4.77
N VAL A 144 -5.01 3.89 4.04
CA VAL A 144 -5.64 5.22 4.10
C VAL A 144 -5.99 5.67 5.52
N PRO A 145 -6.54 4.81 6.41
CA PRO A 145 -6.83 5.22 7.79
C PRO A 145 -5.58 5.44 8.68
N LYS A 146 -4.38 5.09 8.18
CA LYS A 146 -3.10 5.40 8.85
C LYS A 146 -2.52 6.72 8.37
N GLU A 147 -2.94 7.21 7.21
CA GLU A 147 -2.45 8.45 6.60
C GLU A 147 -3.38 9.64 6.87
N ILE A 148 -4.69 9.40 7.00
CA ILE A 148 -5.67 10.47 7.22
C ILE A 148 -6.77 10.00 8.19
N SER A 149 -7.23 10.90 9.07
CA SER A 149 -8.36 10.60 9.96
C SER A 149 -9.65 10.41 9.17
N ASP A 150 -10.45 9.42 9.56
CA ASP A 150 -11.79 9.17 9.02
C ASP A 150 -12.81 10.28 9.33
N ARG A 151 -12.47 11.23 10.20
CA ARG A 151 -13.29 12.42 10.54
C ARG A 151 -13.18 13.55 9.51
N TRP A 152 -12.18 13.50 8.63
CA TRP A 152 -11.99 14.52 7.59
C TRP A 152 -13.14 14.51 6.57
N PRO A 153 -13.33 15.59 5.80
CA PRO A 153 -14.29 15.61 4.69
C PRO A 153 -14.04 14.44 3.73
N LEU A 154 -15.11 13.81 3.27
CA LEU A 154 -15.01 12.62 2.42
C LEU A 154 -14.17 12.87 1.15
N GLU A 155 -14.26 14.07 0.57
CA GLU A 155 -13.49 14.43 -0.62
C GLU A 155 -11.98 14.49 -0.35
N ALA A 156 -11.57 14.92 0.85
CA ALA A 156 -10.17 14.88 1.25
C ALA A 156 -9.67 13.41 1.42
N ILE A 157 -10.50 12.53 2.01
CA ILE A 157 -10.16 11.11 2.14
C ILE A 157 -10.08 10.45 0.76
N LYS A 158 -10.97 10.81 -0.18
CA LYS A 158 -10.91 10.35 -1.58
C LYS A 158 -9.63 10.81 -2.29
N ALA A 159 -9.22 12.06 -2.09
CA ALA A 159 -7.96 12.56 -2.63
C ALA A 159 -6.76 11.76 -2.07
N GLN A 160 -6.73 11.50 -0.76
CA GLN A 160 -5.71 10.68 -0.12
C GLN A 160 -5.69 9.24 -0.70
N ALA A 161 -6.86 8.65 -0.94
CA ALA A 161 -6.93 7.30 -1.53
C ALA A 161 -6.34 7.26 -2.96
N ILE A 162 -6.60 8.29 -3.79
CA ILE A 162 -6.03 8.42 -5.14
C ILE A 162 -4.51 8.59 -5.07
N VAL A 163 -4.02 9.44 -4.18
CA VAL A 163 -2.58 9.68 -3.99
C VAL A 163 -1.89 8.41 -3.49
N ALA A 164 -2.43 7.74 -2.45
CA ALA A 164 -1.87 6.50 -1.92
C ALA A 164 -1.84 5.38 -2.97
N ARG A 165 -2.90 5.24 -3.77
CA ARG A 165 -2.98 4.25 -4.86
C ARG A 165 -1.91 4.52 -5.92
N THR A 166 -1.75 5.77 -6.31
CA THR A 166 -0.76 6.19 -7.31
C THR A 166 0.65 5.90 -6.83
N TYR A 167 0.98 6.27 -5.60
CA TYR A 167 2.27 6.00 -4.98
C TYR A 167 2.55 4.49 -4.88
N THR A 168 1.58 3.68 -4.46
CA THR A 168 1.70 2.21 -4.40
C THR A 168 2.09 1.63 -5.76
N LEU A 169 1.39 2.02 -6.82
CA LEU A 169 1.66 1.53 -8.17
C LEU A 169 3.00 2.05 -8.72
N TYR A 170 3.37 3.29 -8.38
CA TYR A 170 4.68 3.84 -8.72
C TYR A 170 5.81 3.01 -8.10
N ILE A 171 5.75 2.74 -6.78
CA ILE A 171 6.78 1.93 -6.08
C ILE A 171 6.80 0.49 -6.60
N LYS A 172 5.65 -0.14 -6.79
CA LYS A 172 5.57 -1.49 -7.38
C LYS A 172 6.28 -1.59 -8.72
N LYS A 173 6.17 -0.55 -9.56
CA LYS A 173 6.84 -0.49 -10.87
C LYS A 173 8.36 -0.47 -10.76
N GLN A 174 8.92 0.04 -9.66
CA GLN A 174 10.38 0.11 -9.44
C GLN A 174 11.00 -1.27 -9.27
N LYS A 175 10.22 -2.30 -8.85
CA LYS A 175 10.70 -3.68 -8.60
C LYS A 175 11.96 -3.73 -7.73
N LYS A 176 12.01 -2.89 -6.70
CA LYS A 176 13.19 -2.71 -5.85
C LYS A 176 13.58 -3.98 -5.10
N TYR A 177 12.60 -4.81 -4.77
CA TYR A 177 12.82 -6.01 -3.95
C TYR A 177 12.32 -7.26 -4.69
N PRO A 178 13.02 -8.42 -4.54
CA PRO A 178 12.64 -9.63 -5.27
C PRO A 178 11.35 -10.27 -4.77
N PHE A 179 11.07 -10.17 -3.46
CA PHE A 179 9.98 -10.91 -2.81
C PHE A 179 8.76 -10.08 -2.48
N TYR A 180 8.87 -8.76 -2.41
CA TYR A 180 7.78 -7.84 -2.11
C TYR A 180 7.88 -6.54 -2.92
N ASP A 181 6.81 -5.76 -2.94
CA ASP A 181 6.75 -4.49 -3.66
C ASP A 181 6.95 -3.30 -2.71
N LEU A 182 6.40 -3.39 -1.49
CA LEU A 182 6.44 -2.34 -0.46
C LEU A 182 6.72 -2.93 0.92
N THR A 183 7.12 -2.06 1.85
CA THR A 183 7.15 -2.35 3.29
C THR A 183 5.91 -1.79 3.98
N SER A 184 5.57 -2.31 5.14
CA SER A 184 4.40 -1.88 5.94
C SER A 184 4.70 -0.73 6.91
N ASP A 185 5.86 -0.11 6.79
CA ASP A 185 6.38 0.95 7.64
C ASP A 185 6.53 2.29 6.89
N ILE A 186 7.12 3.29 7.54
CA ILE A 186 7.36 4.63 6.99
C ILE A 186 8.31 4.65 5.77
N SER A 187 9.01 3.56 5.48
CA SER A 187 9.87 3.46 4.29
C SER A 187 9.07 3.36 2.99
N SER A 188 7.81 2.95 3.09
CA SER A 188 6.85 2.96 1.97
C SER A 188 5.55 3.64 2.39
N GLN A 189 4.62 2.90 3.00
CA GLN A 189 3.35 3.40 3.53
C GLN A 189 2.99 2.59 4.77
N VAL A 190 2.52 3.24 5.82
CA VAL A 190 2.10 2.52 7.03
C VAL A 190 0.87 1.68 6.74
N TYR A 191 1.03 0.36 6.75
CA TYR A 191 -0.03 -0.59 6.51
C TYR A 191 -0.44 -1.30 7.81
N GLY A 192 -1.68 -1.10 8.21
CA GLY A 192 -2.19 -1.63 9.49
C GLY A 192 -2.93 -2.96 9.38
N GLY A 193 -2.98 -3.59 8.20
CA GLY A 193 -3.79 -4.79 7.96
C GLY A 193 -5.30 -4.50 8.02
N GLN A 194 -6.10 -5.56 8.07
CA GLN A 194 -7.56 -5.47 8.11
C GLN A 194 -8.08 -4.79 9.39
N GLY A 195 -7.40 -4.95 10.53
CA GLY A 195 -7.81 -4.32 11.80
C GLY A 195 -7.75 -2.79 11.80
N ALA A 196 -7.02 -2.19 10.85
CA ALA A 196 -6.95 -0.75 10.69
C ALA A 196 -8.12 -0.16 9.88
N GLU A 197 -8.86 -0.97 9.12
CA GLU A 197 -9.92 -0.50 8.23
C GLU A 197 -11.00 0.29 8.97
N ARG A 198 -11.50 1.36 8.35
CA ARG A 198 -12.59 2.20 8.85
C ARG A 198 -13.61 2.41 7.74
N TYR A 199 -14.88 2.47 8.09
CA TYR A 199 -15.98 2.57 7.13
C TYR A 199 -15.80 3.73 6.14
N ARG A 200 -15.53 4.93 6.62
CA ARG A 200 -15.43 6.11 5.75
C ARG A 200 -14.20 6.12 4.84
N THR A 201 -13.08 5.60 5.32
CA THR A 201 -11.87 5.47 4.49
C THR A 201 -12.03 4.35 3.46
N SER A 202 -12.63 3.22 3.82
CA SER A 202 -12.96 2.14 2.88
C SER A 202 -13.93 2.62 1.80
N LEU A 203 -14.96 3.37 2.17
CA LEU A 203 -15.90 3.98 1.23
C LEU A 203 -15.20 4.95 0.25
N ALA A 204 -14.21 5.72 0.71
CA ALA A 204 -13.43 6.61 -0.15
C ALA A 204 -12.56 5.83 -1.15
N VAL A 205 -11.93 4.74 -0.69
CA VAL A 205 -11.17 3.81 -1.55
C VAL A 205 -12.07 3.25 -2.65
N GLU A 206 -13.24 2.72 -2.28
CA GLU A 206 -14.22 2.13 -3.21
C GLU A 206 -14.74 3.15 -4.23
N ARG A 207 -15.09 4.37 -3.79
CA ARG A 207 -15.60 5.44 -4.66
C ARG A 207 -14.55 6.01 -5.61
N THR A 208 -13.28 5.76 -5.35
CA THR A 208 -12.15 6.19 -6.20
C THR A 208 -11.42 5.02 -6.84
N GLN A 209 -12.01 3.84 -6.84
CA GLN A 209 -11.40 2.62 -7.35
C GLN A 209 -10.83 2.81 -8.76
N GLY A 210 -9.55 2.45 -8.94
CA GLY A 210 -8.84 2.54 -10.20
C GLY A 210 -8.42 3.94 -10.62
N LEU A 211 -8.77 5.02 -9.87
CA LEU A 211 -8.30 6.37 -10.18
C LEU A 211 -6.85 6.56 -9.71
N ILE A 212 -5.98 6.96 -10.62
CA ILE A 212 -4.56 7.29 -10.36
C ILE A 212 -4.12 8.52 -11.10
N LEU A 213 -2.98 9.08 -10.70
CA LEU A 213 -2.42 10.30 -11.25
C LEU A 213 -1.34 9.98 -12.28
N PHE A 214 -1.46 10.59 -13.45
CA PHE A 214 -0.46 10.51 -14.52
C PHE A 214 0.12 11.88 -14.82
N TYR A 215 1.37 11.88 -15.23
CA TYR A 215 2.02 13.01 -15.85
C TYR A 215 2.83 12.51 -17.07
N ASN A 216 2.62 13.09 -18.22
CA ASN A 216 3.28 12.68 -19.46
C ASN A 216 3.20 11.15 -19.72
N LYS A 217 2.01 10.57 -19.55
CA LYS A 217 1.74 9.12 -19.72
C LYS A 217 2.51 8.19 -18.76
N MET A 218 3.14 8.74 -17.74
CA MET A 218 3.80 7.97 -16.67
C MET A 218 3.02 8.09 -15.37
N ILE A 219 3.02 7.04 -14.56
CA ILE A 219 2.48 7.08 -13.20
C ILE A 219 3.29 8.11 -12.41
N LEU A 220 2.62 9.10 -11.83
CA LEU A 220 3.27 10.13 -11.03
C LEU A 220 3.82 9.53 -9.74
N PRO A 221 5.06 9.83 -9.31
CA PRO A 221 5.50 9.56 -7.95
C PRO A 221 4.77 10.50 -6.98
N ALA A 222 3.56 10.10 -6.60
CA ALA A 222 2.65 10.92 -5.80
C ALA A 222 3.11 10.96 -4.34
N TYR A 223 4.24 11.60 -4.06
CA TYR A 223 4.74 11.82 -2.71
C TYR A 223 3.79 12.72 -1.92
N TYR A 224 3.62 12.43 -0.64
CA TYR A 224 2.76 13.20 0.25
C TYR A 224 3.34 13.27 1.67
N HIS A 225 2.89 14.26 2.43
CA HIS A 225 3.30 14.49 3.81
C HIS A 225 2.16 15.16 4.60
N ALA A 226 2.22 15.11 5.92
CA ALA A 226 1.14 15.62 6.79
C ALA A 226 1.08 17.16 6.83
N ALA A 227 2.23 17.84 6.89
CA ALA A 227 2.31 19.31 6.96
C ALA A 227 3.61 19.80 6.34
N CYS A 228 3.53 20.88 5.55
CA CYS A 228 4.67 21.47 4.84
C CYS A 228 5.28 22.68 5.55
N GLY A 229 4.70 23.14 6.66
CA GLY A 229 5.18 24.35 7.35
C GLY A 229 5.02 25.65 6.58
N GLY A 230 4.29 25.65 5.45
CA GLY A 230 4.02 26.84 4.62
C GLY A 230 4.73 26.84 3.26
N LEU A 231 5.65 25.91 3.01
CA LEU A 231 6.35 25.73 1.74
C LEU A 231 6.49 24.24 1.44
N THR A 232 6.11 23.80 0.25
CA THR A 232 6.46 22.47 -0.23
C THR A 232 7.78 22.52 -0.98
N GLU A 233 8.63 21.50 -0.82
CA GLU A 233 9.94 21.42 -1.45
C GLU A 233 9.83 20.93 -2.90
N ASP A 234 10.76 21.37 -3.76
CA ASP A 234 10.91 20.83 -5.10
C ASP A 234 11.48 19.41 -5.03
N VAL A 235 10.83 18.48 -5.71
CA VAL A 235 11.26 17.07 -5.73
C VAL A 235 12.68 16.90 -6.26
N SER A 236 13.15 17.80 -7.11
CA SER A 236 14.51 17.77 -7.67
C SER A 236 15.60 18.00 -6.62
N GLU A 237 15.31 18.75 -5.57
CA GLU A 237 16.25 19.01 -4.46
C GLU A 237 16.42 17.76 -3.57
N LEU A 238 15.36 16.90 -3.49
CA LEU A 238 15.37 15.71 -2.64
C LEU A 238 15.85 14.46 -3.37
N TRP A 239 15.45 14.28 -4.63
CA TRP A 239 15.69 13.02 -5.40
C TRP A 239 16.36 13.23 -6.75
N GLY A 240 16.68 14.49 -7.14
CA GLY A 240 17.38 14.81 -8.39
C GLY A 240 16.49 14.73 -9.64
N GLU A 241 15.21 14.41 -9.52
CA GLU A 241 14.27 14.28 -10.64
C GLU A 241 13.49 15.58 -10.88
N ARG A 242 13.54 16.14 -12.08
CA ARG A 242 12.73 17.31 -12.45
C ARG A 242 11.33 16.89 -12.87
N LEU A 243 10.37 17.07 -11.97
CA LEU A 243 8.96 16.75 -12.19
C LEU A 243 8.09 18.01 -11.98
N PRO A 244 7.69 18.72 -13.05
CA PRO A 244 6.92 19.95 -12.94
C PRO A 244 5.69 19.90 -12.01
N PRO A 245 4.90 18.80 -11.93
CA PRO A 245 3.80 18.69 -10.99
C PRO A 245 4.22 18.63 -9.51
N LEU A 246 5.49 18.33 -9.24
CA LEU A 246 6.06 18.20 -7.89
C LEU A 246 7.10 19.30 -7.61
N LYS A 247 7.03 20.40 -8.35
CA LYS A 247 7.80 21.61 -8.07
C LYS A 247 7.25 22.25 -6.79
N GLY A 248 8.13 22.52 -5.85
CA GLY A 248 7.79 23.16 -4.60
C GLY A 248 7.08 24.51 -4.77
N GLY A 249 6.35 24.94 -3.75
CA GLY A 249 5.62 26.19 -3.79
C GLY A 249 5.05 26.61 -2.44
N ALA A 250 4.64 27.88 -2.33
CA ALA A 250 4.01 28.40 -1.13
C ALA A 250 2.66 27.70 -0.86
N CYS A 251 2.45 27.34 0.41
CA CYS A 251 1.23 26.68 0.88
C CYS A 251 0.71 27.39 2.14
N ALA A 252 -0.49 27.91 2.07
CA ALA A 252 -1.12 28.61 3.19
C ALA A 252 -1.96 27.70 4.12
N PHE A 253 -2.19 26.42 3.74
CA PHE A 253 -3.16 25.56 4.40
C PHE A 253 -2.66 24.95 5.73
N CYS A 254 -1.35 24.94 5.97
CA CYS A 254 -0.78 24.32 7.17
C CYS A 254 -0.71 25.26 8.39
N LYS A 255 -1.08 26.55 8.28
CA LYS A 255 -0.94 27.54 9.36
C LYS A 255 -1.66 27.16 10.65
N GLU A 256 -2.81 26.53 10.53
CA GLU A 256 -3.64 26.09 11.67
C GLU A 256 -3.37 24.65 12.11
N SER A 257 -2.44 23.96 11.44
CA SER A 257 -2.06 22.61 11.82
C SER A 257 -1.34 22.60 13.17
N PRO A 258 -1.67 21.68 14.08
CA PRO A 258 -0.90 21.51 15.33
C PRO A 258 0.55 21.09 15.07
N HIS A 259 0.86 20.67 13.85
CA HIS A 259 2.20 20.27 13.39
C HIS A 259 2.91 21.34 12.57
N ALA A 260 2.35 22.57 12.45
CA ALA A 260 2.96 23.66 11.70
C ALA A 260 4.28 24.12 12.33
N PHE A 261 4.38 24.04 13.65
CA PHE A 261 5.58 24.39 14.40
C PHE A 261 5.99 23.21 15.29
N TRP A 262 7.26 22.85 15.22
CA TRP A 262 7.82 21.79 16.06
C TRP A 262 9.24 22.19 16.51
N LYS A 263 9.67 21.65 17.65
CA LYS A 263 11.00 21.84 18.20
C LYS A 263 11.54 20.52 18.72
N GLN A 264 12.75 20.18 18.32
CA GLN A 264 13.51 19.03 18.81
C GLN A 264 14.82 19.51 19.43
N ASN A 265 15.08 19.11 20.67
CA ASN A 265 16.36 19.33 21.32
C ASN A 265 17.28 18.15 21.00
N VAL A 266 18.41 18.42 20.37
CA VAL A 266 19.44 17.41 20.07
C VAL A 266 20.61 17.67 21.00
N ARG A 267 21.04 16.65 21.76
CA ARG A 267 22.31 16.71 22.50
C ARG A 267 23.43 16.39 21.51
N LEU A 268 24.35 17.33 21.34
CA LEU A 268 25.62 17.04 20.69
C LEU A 268 26.35 16.05 21.59
N LYS A 269 26.75 14.91 21.06
CA LYS A 269 27.74 14.07 21.72
C LYS A 269 29.09 14.71 21.39
N ASP A 270 29.83 15.03 22.45
CA ASP A 270 31.23 15.50 22.38
C ASP A 270 32.12 14.44 21.73
#